data_d6d949681a8e510f7cdab17b1a3a72dc
#
_entry.id   d6d949681a8e510f7cdab17b1a3a72dc
#
_cell.length_a   1.000
_cell.length_b   1.000
_cell.length_c   1.000
_cell.angle_alpha   90.00
_cell.angle_beta   90.00
_cell.angle_gamma   90.00
#
_symmetry.space_group_name_H-M   'P 1'
#
loop_
_entity.id
_entity.type
_entity.pdbx_description
1 polymer ?
#
loop_
_entity_poly.entity_id
_entity_poly.type
_entity_poly.pdbx_seq_one_letter_code
_entity_poly.pdbx_strand_id
1 'polypeptide(L)'
;MRSSETFTEQARRAQITACAIEAIAELGYAQASVRKIADRAGVAMSVVLYHFGDKDSLIAAVVSECYRTLFEVMVPAVDAAQTAAGRLEAHIRAHLGYLETHPAHQVAITEIGNGFRGKGGVRLWDLPVDPDLDTDRARVELEVILGDGVDTGEFRPLNPTSIASAVRGAIGNAMFSRIVDPAFDLNGYADDLVDAFLRACAP
;
A
#
# COMPACT_ATOMS: atom_id res chain seq x y z
N MET A 1 28.31 6.40 9.59
CA MET A 1 28.08 5.15 10.35
C MET A 1 26.63 5.20 10.86
N ARG A 2 25.69 4.44 10.26
CA ARG A 2 24.40 4.21 10.90
C ARG A 2 24.65 3.35 12.14
N SER A 3 24.35 3.89 13.32
CA SER A 3 24.27 3.09 14.54
C SER A 3 23.20 2.03 14.28
N SER A 4 23.52 0.74 14.44
CA SER A 4 22.53 -0.33 14.36
C SER A 4 21.50 -0.07 15.46
N GLU A 5 20.24 0.21 15.07
CA GLU A 5 19.13 0.28 16.02
C GLU A 5 19.09 -1.03 16.83
N THR A 6 18.90 -0.91 18.13
CA THR A 6 18.75 -2.08 18.97
C THR A 6 17.41 -2.75 18.71
N PHE A 7 17.29 -4.05 18.96
CA PHE A 7 16.02 -4.80 18.85
C PHE A 7 14.86 -4.10 19.59
N THR A 8 15.15 -3.53 20.76
CA THR A 8 14.14 -2.81 21.56
C THR A 8 13.69 -1.52 20.87
N GLU A 9 14.59 -0.79 20.21
CA GLU A 9 14.25 0.42 19.45
C GLU A 9 13.40 0.08 18.22
N GLN A 10 13.77 -0.96 17.48
CA GLN A 10 12.99 -1.45 16.33
C GLN A 10 11.59 -1.90 16.75
N ALA A 11 11.46 -2.69 17.82
CA ALA A 11 10.15 -3.11 18.34
C ALA A 11 9.29 -1.91 18.76
N ARG A 12 9.90 -0.88 19.37
CA ARG A 12 9.19 0.35 19.77
C ARG A 12 8.74 1.17 18.54
N ARG A 13 9.59 1.30 17.52
CA ARG A 13 9.21 1.96 16.27
C ARG A 13 8.04 1.24 15.60
N ALA A 14 8.10 -0.07 15.48
CA ALA A 14 7.03 -0.88 14.91
C ALA A 14 5.71 -0.70 15.67
N GLN A 15 5.73 -0.73 17.02
CA GLN A 15 4.56 -0.49 17.85
C GLN A 15 3.94 0.89 17.60
N ILE A 16 4.76 1.95 17.57
CA ILE A 16 4.27 3.33 17.34
C ILE A 16 3.69 3.45 15.93
N THR A 17 4.34 2.85 14.93
CA THR A 17 3.87 2.86 13.53
C THR A 17 2.51 2.15 13.40
N ALA A 18 2.33 0.99 14.02
CA ALA A 18 1.04 0.29 14.04
C ALA A 18 -0.06 1.14 14.70
N CYS A 19 0.23 1.75 15.86
CA CYS A 19 -0.72 2.66 16.52
C CYS A 19 -1.03 3.90 15.67
N ALA A 20 -0.09 4.38 14.86
CA ALA A 20 -0.31 5.50 13.94
C ALA A 20 -1.22 5.11 12.79
N ILE A 21 -1.06 3.91 12.21
CA ILE A 21 -1.97 3.37 11.18
C ILE A 21 -3.40 3.34 11.70
N GLU A 22 -3.62 2.72 12.87
CA GLU A 22 -4.93 2.63 13.50
C GLU A 22 -5.54 4.00 13.81
N ALA A 23 -4.73 4.92 14.37
CA ALA A 23 -5.19 6.27 14.68
C ALA A 23 -5.60 7.06 13.44
N ILE A 24 -4.85 6.91 12.33
CA ILE A 24 -5.17 7.58 11.07
C ILE A 24 -6.43 6.95 10.45
N ALA A 25 -6.56 5.64 10.49
CA ALA A 25 -7.73 4.94 9.95
C ALA A 25 -9.03 5.30 10.70
N GLU A 26 -8.97 5.45 12.04
CA GLU A 26 -10.14 5.76 12.85
C GLU A 26 -10.51 7.26 12.87
N LEU A 27 -9.52 8.14 12.97
CA LEU A 27 -9.72 9.57 13.21
C LEU A 27 -9.62 10.42 11.94
N GLY A 28 -9.09 9.85 10.86
CA GLY A 28 -8.62 10.58 9.70
C GLY A 28 -7.27 11.25 9.91
N TYR A 29 -6.54 11.47 8.82
CA TYR A 29 -5.19 12.05 8.84
C TYR A 29 -5.11 13.39 9.60
N ALA A 30 -6.09 14.27 9.39
CA ALA A 30 -6.10 15.60 9.99
C ALA A 30 -6.17 15.58 11.52
N GLN A 31 -6.89 14.62 12.08
CA GLN A 31 -7.09 14.50 13.52
C GLN A 31 -6.09 13.58 14.22
N ALA A 32 -5.36 12.72 13.50
CA ALA A 32 -4.31 11.86 14.02
C ALA A 32 -3.04 12.67 14.33
N SER A 33 -3.05 13.36 15.48
CA SER A 33 -1.89 14.12 15.95
C SER A 33 -0.85 13.20 16.59
N VAL A 34 0.43 13.64 16.63
CA VAL A 34 1.52 12.91 17.33
C VAL A 34 1.15 12.62 18.77
N ARG A 35 0.44 13.52 19.45
CA ARG A 35 -0.03 13.31 20.82
C ARG A 35 -1.04 12.15 20.91
N LYS A 36 -2.06 12.14 20.03
CA LYS A 36 -3.06 11.06 20.03
C LYS A 36 -2.44 9.70 19.70
N ILE A 37 -1.45 9.69 18.80
CA ILE A 37 -0.70 8.47 18.46
C ILE A 37 0.12 8.01 19.67
N ALA A 38 0.79 8.91 20.38
CA ALA A 38 1.55 8.61 21.60
C ALA A 38 0.64 8.06 22.70
N ASP A 39 -0.53 8.70 22.92
CA ASP A 39 -1.52 8.26 23.89
C ASP A 39 -2.01 6.82 23.57
N ARG A 40 -2.28 6.52 22.28
CA ARG A 40 -2.67 5.17 21.83
C ARG A 40 -1.55 4.15 22.03
N ALA A 41 -0.31 4.52 21.76
CA ALA A 41 0.87 3.65 21.93
C ALA A 41 1.29 3.48 23.39
N GLY A 42 0.65 4.18 24.35
CA GLY A 42 0.98 4.14 25.76
C GLY A 42 2.36 4.74 26.07
N VAL A 43 2.80 5.74 25.30
CA VAL A 43 4.12 6.38 25.46
C VAL A 43 3.98 7.89 25.56
N ALA A 44 5.02 8.57 26.08
CA ALA A 44 5.09 10.03 26.03
C ALA A 44 5.29 10.50 24.58
N MET A 45 4.75 11.68 24.23
CA MET A 45 4.95 12.29 22.91
C MET A 45 6.46 12.47 22.59
N SER A 46 7.29 12.75 23.60
CA SER A 46 8.74 12.86 23.43
C SER A 46 9.39 11.55 22.95
N VAL A 47 8.83 10.39 23.29
CA VAL A 47 9.31 9.09 22.81
C VAL A 47 9.00 8.94 21.31
N VAL A 48 7.81 9.33 20.86
CA VAL A 48 7.49 9.34 19.42
C VAL A 48 8.44 10.26 18.66
N LEU A 49 8.67 11.48 19.16
CA LEU A 49 9.58 12.43 18.53
C LEU A 49 11.05 11.98 18.59
N TYR A 50 11.46 11.24 19.62
CA TYR A 50 12.79 10.62 19.69
C TYR A 50 13.00 9.63 18.54
N HIS A 51 12.01 8.77 18.27
CA HIS A 51 12.11 7.73 17.24
C HIS A 51 11.94 8.24 15.81
N PHE A 52 11.12 9.26 15.59
CA PHE A 52 10.75 9.71 14.24
C PHE A 52 11.19 11.14 13.91
N GLY A 53 11.56 11.93 14.91
CA GLY A 53 11.93 13.34 14.73
C GLY A 53 10.73 14.26 14.59
N ASP A 54 9.87 14.03 13.60
CA ASP A 54 8.68 14.83 13.35
C ASP A 54 7.50 13.99 12.80
N LYS A 55 6.36 14.65 12.57
CA LYS A 55 5.16 13.98 12.03
C LYS A 55 5.38 13.48 10.61
N ASP A 56 6.08 14.22 9.76
CA ASP A 56 6.30 13.84 8.36
C ASP A 56 7.10 12.55 8.26
N SER A 57 8.14 12.41 9.08
CA SER A 57 8.94 11.16 9.18
C SER A 57 8.15 9.98 9.76
N LEU A 58 7.24 10.24 10.71
CA LEU A 58 6.32 9.22 11.20
C LEU A 58 5.36 8.76 10.09
N ILE A 59 4.84 9.69 9.29
CA ILE A 59 3.96 9.36 8.15
C ILE A 59 4.73 8.56 7.08
N ALA A 60 5.97 8.92 6.78
CA ALA A 60 6.82 8.13 5.88
C ALA A 60 7.00 6.69 6.38
N ALA A 61 7.20 6.50 7.68
CA ALA A 61 7.29 5.16 8.28
C ALA A 61 5.95 4.39 8.21
N VAL A 62 4.82 5.07 8.41
CA VAL A 62 3.47 4.47 8.23
C VAL A 62 3.30 3.98 6.80
N VAL A 63 3.63 4.81 5.81
CA VAL A 63 3.52 4.45 4.38
C VAL A 63 4.45 3.28 4.05
N SER A 64 5.70 3.32 4.53
CA SER A 64 6.66 2.22 4.34
C SER A 64 6.17 0.90 4.93
N GLU A 65 5.54 0.94 6.11
CA GLU A 65 5.00 -0.27 6.76
C GLU A 65 3.81 -0.85 6.00
N CYS A 66 2.89 0.00 5.53
CA CYS A 66 1.77 -0.45 4.70
C CYS A 66 2.26 -1.12 3.41
N TYR A 67 3.27 -0.55 2.74
CA TYR A 67 3.85 -1.16 1.54
C TYR A 67 4.63 -2.43 1.84
N ARG A 68 5.40 -2.49 2.95
CA ARG A 68 6.12 -3.70 3.35
C ARG A 68 5.15 -4.87 3.51
N THR A 69 4.10 -4.68 4.31
CA THR A 69 3.10 -5.72 4.54
C THR A 69 2.36 -6.11 3.25
N LEU A 70 2.08 -5.14 2.37
CA LEU A 70 1.48 -5.41 1.05
C LEU A 70 2.41 -6.29 0.19
N PHE A 71 3.70 -5.94 0.11
CA PHE A 71 4.66 -6.67 -0.73
C PHE A 71 4.97 -8.06 -0.18
N GLU A 72 4.94 -8.28 1.14
CA GLU A 72 5.06 -9.61 1.74
C GLU A 72 3.98 -10.57 1.24
N VAL A 73 2.79 -10.06 0.90
CA VAL A 73 1.68 -10.86 0.33
C VAL A 73 1.79 -10.93 -1.19
N MET A 74 2.07 -9.82 -1.86
CA MET A 74 2.01 -9.73 -3.32
C MET A 74 3.20 -10.37 -4.03
N VAL A 75 4.41 -10.19 -3.52
CA VAL A 75 5.63 -10.64 -4.19
C VAL A 75 5.64 -12.16 -4.39
N PRO A 76 5.39 -12.99 -3.38
CA PRO A 76 5.35 -14.44 -3.59
C PRO A 76 4.27 -14.88 -4.59
N ALA A 77 3.12 -14.22 -4.60
CA ALA A 77 2.01 -14.55 -5.49
C ALA A 77 2.35 -14.21 -6.96
N VAL A 78 2.91 -13.02 -7.19
CA VAL A 78 3.28 -12.57 -8.55
C VAL A 78 4.45 -13.38 -9.09
N ASP A 79 5.46 -13.70 -8.27
CA ASP A 79 6.63 -14.47 -8.68
C ASP A 79 6.31 -15.94 -8.99
N ALA A 80 5.27 -16.51 -8.39
CA ALA A 80 4.84 -17.87 -8.69
C ALA A 80 4.22 -17.99 -10.10
N ALA A 81 3.73 -16.88 -10.68
CA ALA A 81 3.12 -16.87 -12.01
C ALA A 81 4.17 -16.78 -13.12
N GLN A 82 3.97 -17.60 -14.17
CA GLN A 82 4.93 -17.75 -15.27
C GLN A 82 4.59 -16.87 -16.49
N THR A 83 3.39 -16.32 -16.56
CA THR A 83 2.86 -15.56 -17.70
C THR A 83 2.48 -14.16 -17.26
N ALA A 84 2.42 -13.20 -18.18
CA ALA A 84 1.99 -11.83 -17.86
C ALA A 84 0.53 -11.79 -17.39
N ALA A 85 -0.34 -12.62 -18.00
CA ALA A 85 -1.72 -12.77 -17.55
C ALA A 85 -1.82 -13.32 -16.12
N GLY A 86 -1.05 -14.38 -15.82
CA GLY A 86 -1.00 -14.95 -14.47
C GLY A 86 -0.45 -13.97 -13.43
N ARG A 87 0.56 -13.17 -13.79
CA ARG A 87 1.11 -12.12 -12.91
C ARG A 87 0.09 -11.00 -12.66
N LEU A 88 -0.65 -10.58 -13.68
CA LEU A 88 -1.73 -9.59 -13.55
C LEU A 88 -2.86 -10.12 -12.65
N GLU A 89 -3.30 -11.36 -12.84
CA GLU A 89 -4.27 -12.02 -11.98
C GLU A 89 -3.78 -12.08 -10.53
N ALA A 90 -2.55 -12.57 -10.32
CA ALA A 90 -1.93 -12.67 -8.99
C ALA A 90 -1.85 -11.31 -8.30
N HIS A 91 -1.47 -10.25 -9.04
CA HIS A 91 -1.45 -8.88 -8.52
C HIS A 91 -2.83 -8.44 -8.02
N ILE A 92 -3.88 -8.60 -8.81
CA ILE A 92 -5.24 -8.20 -8.45
C ILE A 92 -5.72 -8.97 -7.22
N ARG A 93 -5.60 -10.30 -7.23
CA ARG A 93 -6.07 -11.16 -6.15
C ARG A 93 -5.31 -10.94 -4.84
N ALA A 94 -3.99 -10.88 -4.89
CA ALA A 94 -3.17 -10.68 -3.70
C ALA A 94 -3.40 -9.30 -3.09
N HIS A 95 -3.56 -8.26 -3.90
CA HIS A 95 -3.84 -6.91 -3.40
C HIS A 95 -5.23 -6.84 -2.73
N LEU A 96 -6.27 -7.40 -3.35
CA LEU A 96 -7.61 -7.42 -2.74
C LEU A 96 -7.65 -8.29 -1.47
N GLY A 97 -6.97 -9.45 -1.45
CA GLY A 97 -6.82 -10.26 -0.25
C GLY A 97 -6.08 -9.54 0.88
N TYR A 98 -5.07 -8.73 0.54
CA TYR A 98 -4.43 -7.85 1.53
C TYR A 98 -5.42 -6.81 2.09
N LEU A 99 -6.26 -6.19 1.27
CA LEU A 99 -7.26 -5.23 1.74
C LEU A 99 -8.27 -5.88 2.70
N GLU A 100 -8.60 -7.15 2.50
CA GLU A 100 -9.50 -7.89 3.38
C GLU A 100 -8.87 -8.10 4.76
N THR A 101 -7.59 -8.43 4.81
CA THR A 101 -6.88 -8.74 6.06
C THR A 101 -6.31 -7.51 6.77
N HIS A 102 -6.08 -6.40 6.03
CA HIS A 102 -5.48 -5.17 6.55
C HIS A 102 -6.28 -3.91 6.18
N PRO A 103 -7.59 -3.85 6.52
CA PRO A 103 -8.44 -2.72 6.10
C PRO A 103 -7.96 -1.37 6.63
N ALA A 104 -7.37 -1.32 7.82
CA ALA A 104 -6.83 -0.09 8.41
C ALA A 104 -5.67 0.49 7.59
N HIS A 105 -4.84 -0.35 6.95
CA HIS A 105 -3.73 0.10 6.12
C HIS A 105 -4.24 0.88 4.90
N GLN A 106 -5.25 0.35 4.20
CA GLN A 106 -5.82 1.02 3.03
C GLN A 106 -6.50 2.33 3.40
N VAL A 107 -7.28 2.34 4.49
CA VAL A 107 -7.90 3.58 4.97
C VAL A 107 -6.84 4.61 5.32
N ALA A 108 -5.78 4.23 6.05
CA ALA A 108 -4.69 5.12 6.41
C ALA A 108 -3.97 5.70 5.18
N ILE A 109 -3.64 4.87 4.18
CA ILE A 109 -3.01 5.32 2.92
C ILE A 109 -3.93 6.30 2.17
N THR A 110 -5.23 6.02 2.11
CA THR A 110 -6.22 6.91 1.46
C THR A 110 -6.32 8.25 2.19
N GLU A 111 -6.41 8.24 3.51
CA GLU A 111 -6.46 9.44 4.34
C GLU A 111 -5.17 10.29 4.22
N ILE A 112 -4.00 9.64 4.21
CA ILE A 112 -2.73 10.31 3.98
C ILE A 112 -2.68 10.90 2.56
N GLY A 113 -3.07 10.13 1.55
CA GLY A 113 -3.10 10.59 0.15
C GLY A 113 -3.93 11.85 -0.05
N ASN A 114 -5.10 11.91 0.59
CA ASN A 114 -6.00 13.04 0.51
C ASN A 114 -5.54 14.25 1.35
N GLY A 115 -5.04 14.00 2.55
CA GLY A 115 -4.82 15.04 3.57
C GLY A 115 -3.37 15.47 3.77
N PHE A 116 -2.39 14.60 3.46
CA PHE A 116 -0.99 14.89 3.75
C PHE A 116 -0.44 16.02 2.86
N ARG A 117 0.17 16.99 3.53
CA ARG A 117 0.95 18.07 2.92
C ARG A 117 2.15 18.27 3.84
N GLY A 118 3.26 17.66 3.48
CA GLY A 118 4.51 17.78 4.23
C GLY A 118 5.20 19.13 4.02
N LYS A 119 6.31 19.30 4.69
CA LYS A 119 7.15 20.50 4.57
C LYS A 119 7.52 20.74 3.10
N GLY A 120 7.36 21.98 2.63
CA GLY A 120 7.61 22.32 1.22
C GLY A 120 6.54 21.82 0.24
N GLY A 121 5.38 21.37 0.71
CA GLY A 121 4.28 20.91 -0.16
C GLY A 121 4.40 19.46 -0.62
N VAL A 122 5.31 18.67 -0.04
CA VAL A 122 5.49 17.24 -0.31
C VAL A 122 4.16 16.50 -0.20
N ARG A 123 3.87 15.63 -1.16
CA ARG A 123 2.67 14.78 -1.20
C ARG A 123 3.03 13.34 -0.83
N LEU A 124 2.02 12.49 -0.67
CA LEU A 124 2.21 11.07 -0.37
C LEU A 124 3.21 10.38 -1.32
N TRP A 125 3.07 10.62 -2.62
CA TRP A 125 3.90 9.98 -3.66
C TRP A 125 5.33 10.51 -3.75
N ASP A 126 5.63 11.63 -3.08
CA ASP A 126 6.97 12.21 -2.97
C ASP A 126 7.64 11.87 -1.63
N LEU A 127 6.93 11.16 -0.74
CA LEU A 127 7.50 10.76 0.55
C LEU A 127 8.66 9.79 0.34
N PRO A 128 9.76 9.98 1.07
CA PRO A 128 10.85 9.00 1.10
C PRO A 128 10.36 7.74 1.83
N VAL A 129 9.88 6.75 1.08
CA VAL A 129 9.64 5.42 1.60
C VAL A 129 10.95 4.66 1.75
N ASP A 130 10.95 3.61 2.55
CA ASP A 130 12.11 2.77 2.80
C ASP A 130 12.71 2.25 1.48
N PRO A 131 13.97 2.57 1.15
CA PRO A 131 14.60 2.11 -0.10
C PRO A 131 14.70 0.59 -0.22
N ASP A 132 14.68 -0.15 0.90
CA ASP A 132 14.72 -1.60 0.89
C ASP A 132 13.47 -2.21 0.20
N LEU A 133 12.40 -1.42 0.04
CA LEU A 133 11.18 -1.81 -0.66
C LEU A 133 11.24 -1.65 -2.19
N ASP A 134 12.26 -1.00 -2.74
CA ASP A 134 12.32 -0.69 -4.19
C ASP A 134 12.41 -1.97 -5.03
N THR A 135 13.14 -2.98 -4.57
CA THR A 135 13.23 -4.27 -5.26
C THR A 135 11.87 -4.98 -5.32
N ASP A 136 11.16 -5.04 -4.19
CA ASP A 136 9.87 -5.70 -4.11
C ASP A 136 8.79 -4.94 -4.90
N ARG A 137 8.85 -3.61 -4.85
CA ARG A 137 8.00 -2.75 -5.67
C ARG A 137 8.16 -3.06 -7.16
N ALA A 138 9.41 -3.14 -7.64
CA ALA A 138 9.69 -3.41 -9.05
C ALA A 138 9.13 -4.76 -9.52
N ARG A 139 9.09 -5.76 -8.63
CA ARG A 139 8.56 -7.10 -8.93
C ARG A 139 7.04 -7.14 -9.13
N VAL A 140 6.31 -6.28 -8.44
CA VAL A 140 4.85 -6.20 -8.49
C VAL A 140 4.32 -5.02 -9.31
N GLU A 141 5.22 -4.26 -9.96
CA GLU A 141 4.84 -3.08 -10.73
C GLU A 141 3.98 -3.44 -11.93
N LEU A 142 2.76 -2.90 -11.99
CA LEU A 142 1.79 -3.22 -13.05
C LEU A 142 2.28 -2.81 -14.42
N GLU A 143 2.96 -1.67 -14.54
CA GLU A 143 3.52 -1.19 -15.79
C GLU A 143 4.53 -2.17 -16.38
N VAL A 144 5.33 -2.82 -15.53
CA VAL A 144 6.30 -3.85 -15.94
C VAL A 144 5.55 -5.12 -16.38
N ILE A 145 4.60 -5.61 -15.57
CA ILE A 145 3.80 -6.81 -15.90
C ILE A 145 3.07 -6.64 -17.24
N LEU A 146 2.45 -5.48 -17.44
CA LEU A 146 1.69 -5.19 -18.65
C LEU A 146 2.61 -4.97 -19.86
N GLY A 147 3.77 -4.32 -19.66
CA GLY A 147 4.79 -4.13 -20.68
C GLY A 147 5.35 -5.46 -21.17
N ASP A 148 5.75 -6.34 -20.25
CA ASP A 148 6.23 -7.68 -20.57
C ASP A 148 5.19 -8.47 -21.41
N GLY A 149 3.89 -8.35 -21.05
CA GLY A 149 2.83 -9.01 -21.79
C GLY A 149 2.66 -8.48 -23.23
N VAL A 150 2.84 -7.19 -23.44
CA VAL A 150 2.85 -6.59 -24.79
C VAL A 150 4.08 -7.03 -25.59
N ASP A 151 5.25 -6.99 -24.98
CA ASP A 151 6.53 -7.31 -25.63
C ASP A 151 6.61 -8.79 -26.04
N THR A 152 6.00 -9.69 -25.25
CA THR A 152 5.92 -11.13 -25.57
C THR A 152 4.76 -11.48 -26.50
N GLY A 153 3.85 -10.55 -26.79
CA GLY A 153 2.64 -10.78 -27.59
C GLY A 153 1.54 -11.54 -26.85
N GLU A 154 1.67 -11.72 -25.55
CA GLU A 154 0.64 -12.30 -24.70
C GLU A 154 -0.55 -11.33 -24.53
N PHE A 155 -0.27 -10.03 -24.56
CA PHE A 155 -1.27 -8.97 -24.61
C PHE A 155 -1.25 -8.24 -25.94
N ARG A 156 -2.43 -7.74 -26.36
CA ARG A 156 -2.52 -6.86 -27.52
C ARG A 156 -1.73 -5.57 -27.29
N PRO A 157 -1.40 -4.80 -28.34
CA PRO A 157 -0.85 -3.47 -28.16
C PRO A 157 -1.79 -2.60 -27.28
N LEU A 158 -1.28 -2.13 -26.16
CA LEU A 158 -1.97 -1.29 -25.18
C LEU A 158 -0.99 -0.33 -24.52
N ASN A 159 -1.51 0.67 -23.81
CA ASN A 159 -0.68 1.55 -22.99
C ASN A 159 -0.61 1.00 -21.55
N PRO A 160 0.55 0.47 -21.09
CA PRO A 160 0.69 -0.13 -19.77
C PRO A 160 0.29 0.82 -18.62
N THR A 161 0.68 2.10 -18.70
CA THR A 161 0.36 3.10 -17.68
C THR A 161 -1.15 3.34 -17.55
N SER A 162 -1.87 3.38 -18.67
CA SER A 162 -3.33 3.58 -18.65
C SER A 162 -4.06 2.40 -18.03
N ILE A 163 -3.67 1.18 -18.39
CA ILE A 163 -4.27 -0.03 -17.82
C ILE A 163 -3.89 -0.18 -16.33
N ALA A 164 -2.63 0.05 -15.98
CA ALA A 164 -2.18 0.03 -14.58
C ALA A 164 -2.96 1.02 -13.71
N SER A 165 -3.19 2.24 -14.22
CA SER A 165 -4.01 3.25 -13.54
C SER A 165 -5.45 2.77 -13.33
N ALA A 166 -6.05 2.13 -14.34
CA ALA A 166 -7.40 1.58 -14.24
C ALA A 166 -7.48 0.43 -13.21
N VAL A 167 -6.52 -0.50 -13.23
CA VAL A 167 -6.43 -1.60 -12.24
C VAL A 167 -6.29 -1.05 -10.82
N ARG A 168 -5.36 -0.12 -10.58
CA ARG A 168 -5.18 0.51 -9.25
C ARG A 168 -6.44 1.24 -8.80
N GLY A 169 -7.11 1.95 -9.71
CA GLY A 169 -8.38 2.63 -9.43
C GLY A 169 -9.48 1.67 -9.01
N ALA A 170 -9.63 0.55 -9.73
CA ALA A 170 -10.61 -0.48 -9.41
C ALA A 170 -10.34 -1.13 -8.05
N ILE A 171 -9.09 -1.52 -7.77
CA ILE A 171 -8.69 -2.08 -6.48
C ILE A 171 -8.93 -1.07 -5.34
N GLY A 172 -8.51 0.19 -5.54
CA GLY A 172 -8.70 1.24 -4.53
C GLY A 172 -10.17 1.51 -4.21
N ASN A 173 -11.08 1.38 -5.20
CA ASN A 173 -12.51 1.54 -5.01
C ASN A 173 -13.16 0.40 -4.18
N ALA A 174 -12.56 -0.77 -4.11
CA ALA A 174 -13.11 -1.91 -3.36
C ALA A 174 -13.36 -1.59 -1.88
N MET A 175 -12.44 -0.84 -1.26
CA MET A 175 -12.62 -0.43 0.14
C MET A 175 -13.73 0.58 0.33
N PHE A 176 -13.93 1.50 -0.62
CA PHE A 176 -15.08 2.40 -0.58
C PHE A 176 -16.40 1.61 -0.70
N SER A 177 -16.44 0.62 -1.58
CA SER A 177 -17.60 -0.28 -1.73
C SER A 177 -17.91 -1.03 -0.42
N ARG A 178 -16.88 -1.51 0.32
CA ARG A 178 -17.07 -2.15 1.63
C ARG A 178 -17.53 -1.20 2.74
N ILE A 179 -17.13 0.07 2.68
CA ILE A 179 -17.64 1.09 3.63
C ILE A 179 -19.12 1.34 3.40
N VAL A 180 -19.55 1.38 2.12
CA VAL A 180 -20.95 1.60 1.76
C VAL A 180 -21.79 0.34 2.00
N ASP A 181 -21.27 -0.83 1.67
CA ASP A 181 -21.88 -2.13 1.89
C ASP A 181 -20.92 -3.10 2.59
N PRO A 182 -21.05 -3.30 3.91
CA PRO A 182 -20.20 -4.24 4.66
C PRO A 182 -20.28 -5.69 4.17
N ALA A 183 -21.32 -6.07 3.43
CA ALA A 183 -21.47 -7.40 2.85
C ALA A 183 -20.83 -7.52 1.44
N PHE A 184 -20.21 -6.45 0.93
CA PHE A 184 -19.55 -6.45 -0.38
C PHE A 184 -18.54 -7.59 -0.49
N ASP A 185 -18.75 -8.48 -1.46
CA ASP A 185 -17.92 -9.66 -1.71
C ASP A 185 -16.64 -9.28 -2.44
N LEU A 186 -15.53 -9.18 -1.71
CA LEU A 186 -14.23 -8.88 -2.29
C LEU A 186 -13.69 -10.01 -3.18
N ASN A 187 -14.05 -11.28 -2.90
CA ASN A 187 -13.59 -12.40 -3.71
C ASN A 187 -14.31 -12.43 -5.06
N GLY A 188 -15.63 -12.31 -5.06
CA GLY A 188 -16.39 -12.17 -6.30
C GLY A 188 -15.96 -10.94 -7.11
N TYR A 189 -15.71 -9.83 -6.44
CA TYR A 189 -15.16 -8.63 -7.10
C TYR A 189 -13.77 -8.87 -7.71
N ALA A 190 -12.91 -9.63 -7.05
CA ALA A 190 -11.60 -10.00 -7.59
C ALA A 190 -11.76 -10.84 -8.87
N ASP A 191 -12.68 -11.81 -8.87
CA ASP A 191 -12.98 -12.64 -10.04
C ASP A 191 -13.45 -11.78 -11.23
N ASP A 192 -14.36 -10.85 -10.99
CA ASP A 192 -14.88 -9.93 -12.01
C ASP A 192 -13.77 -9.01 -12.57
N LEU A 193 -12.89 -8.46 -11.71
CA LEU A 193 -11.78 -7.62 -12.14
C LEU A 193 -10.76 -8.40 -12.97
N VAL A 194 -10.41 -9.60 -12.55
CA VAL A 194 -9.49 -10.48 -13.29
C VAL A 194 -10.05 -10.77 -14.66
N ASP A 195 -11.31 -11.22 -14.75
CA ASP A 195 -11.96 -11.49 -16.04
C ASP A 195 -12.00 -10.24 -16.95
N ALA A 196 -12.41 -9.10 -16.39
CA ALA A 196 -12.51 -7.85 -17.14
C ALA A 196 -11.14 -7.38 -17.69
N PHE A 197 -10.10 -7.37 -16.86
CA PHE A 197 -8.78 -6.87 -17.28
C PHE A 197 -8.05 -7.87 -18.19
N LEU A 198 -8.16 -9.17 -17.96
CA LEU A 198 -7.59 -10.16 -18.87
C LEU A 198 -8.24 -10.11 -20.25
N ARG A 199 -9.56 -9.98 -20.33
CA ARG A 199 -10.25 -9.77 -21.63
C ARG A 199 -9.87 -8.45 -22.29
N ALA A 200 -9.71 -7.37 -21.52
CA ALA A 200 -9.29 -6.08 -22.07
C ALA A 200 -7.87 -6.12 -22.63
N CYS A 201 -7.00 -6.99 -22.10
CA CYS A 201 -5.62 -7.16 -22.56
C CYS A 201 -5.46 -8.25 -23.63
N ALA A 202 -6.43 -9.13 -23.82
CA ALA A 202 -6.33 -10.25 -24.76
C ALA A 202 -5.98 -9.80 -26.19
N PRO A 203 -5.20 -10.61 -26.94
CA PRO A 203 -4.81 -10.36 -28.35
C PRO A 203 -6.00 -10.20 -29.28
#